data_71973fc7d20329cc9b63560768714a32
#
_entry.id   71973fc7d20329cc9b63560768714a32
#
_cell.length_a   1.000
_cell.length_b   1.000
_cell.length_c   1.000
_cell.angle_alpha   90.00
_cell.angle_beta   90.00
_cell.angle_gamma   90.00
#
_symmetry.space_group_name_H-M   'P 1'
#
loop_
_entity.id
_entity.type
_entity.pdbx_description
1 polymer ?
#
loop_
_entity_poly.entity_id
_entity_poly.type
_entity_poly.pdbx_seq_one_letter_code
_entity_poly.pdbx_strand_id
1 'polypeptide(L)'
;MKKLHKITTQLRDPKSGCPWDKQQSFESIADSTIEEAYEVVEAIENQDYESLKNELGDLLFQVSFHSLIAEERGLFTLDDVVESITEKLIRRHPHVFSDKKINSSEDQTDEWEKIKVSEQRKENKHMSLMDDIGSNQPAINRSFKIGKKARAVGFDWSETDGVFKKVFEEVDELKAAIESNNKDEIENELGDLFFTLVSLSRHLNVNPENALRGANSKFIKRFRTMEHIAKTKSKSLDEMNSDELESLWQEAKKSDRDD
;
A
#
# COMPACT_ATOMS: atom_id res chain seq x y z
N MET A 1 -13.88 21.78 0.88
CA MET A 1 -14.76 20.85 1.61
C MET A 1 -16.23 21.25 1.52
N LYS A 2 -16.71 22.40 2.05
CA LYS A 2 -18.16 22.79 2.07
C LYS A 2 -18.86 22.74 0.69
N LYS A 3 -18.19 23.16 -0.39
CA LYS A 3 -18.77 23.11 -1.74
C LYS A 3 -18.97 21.66 -2.22
N LEU A 4 -17.98 20.80 -1.99
CA LEU A 4 -18.06 19.39 -2.37
C LEU A 4 -19.17 18.70 -1.58
N HIS A 5 -19.19 18.84 -0.26
CA HIS A 5 -20.22 18.27 0.61
C HIS A 5 -21.65 18.68 0.18
N LYS A 6 -21.84 19.96 -0.20
CA LYS A 6 -23.14 20.42 -0.73
C LYS A 6 -23.52 19.69 -2.04
N ILE A 7 -22.57 19.47 -2.94
CA ILE A 7 -22.83 18.74 -4.19
C ILE A 7 -23.17 17.28 -3.88
N THR A 8 -22.40 16.62 -3.01
CA THR A 8 -22.65 15.22 -2.59
C THR A 8 -24.04 15.09 -1.96
N THR A 9 -24.45 16.03 -1.12
CA THR A 9 -25.82 16.08 -0.53
C THR A 9 -26.89 16.19 -1.61
N GLN A 10 -26.66 16.98 -2.66
CA GLN A 10 -27.61 17.09 -3.78
C GLN A 10 -27.70 15.80 -4.59
N LEU A 11 -26.58 15.09 -4.79
CA LEU A 11 -26.57 13.79 -5.47
C LEU A 11 -27.43 12.75 -4.74
N ARG A 12 -27.46 12.77 -3.41
CA ARG A 12 -28.23 11.84 -2.58
C ARG A 12 -29.59 12.38 -2.12
N ASP A 13 -29.99 13.58 -2.57
CA ASP A 13 -31.32 14.13 -2.18
C ASP A 13 -32.45 13.14 -2.48
N PRO A 14 -33.30 12.81 -1.49
CA PRO A 14 -34.33 11.78 -1.64
C PRO A 14 -35.31 12.02 -2.79
N LYS A 15 -35.56 13.31 -3.11
CA LYS A 15 -36.56 13.72 -4.12
C LYS A 15 -35.94 13.95 -5.49
N SER A 16 -34.83 14.64 -5.55
CA SER A 16 -34.23 15.15 -6.79
C SER A 16 -32.83 14.58 -7.09
N GLY A 17 -32.25 13.79 -6.20
CA GLY A 17 -30.92 13.23 -6.35
C GLY A 17 -30.83 12.09 -7.38
N CYS A 18 -29.60 11.75 -7.72
CA CYS A 18 -29.29 10.68 -8.66
C CYS A 18 -29.80 9.31 -8.18
N PRO A 19 -30.51 8.54 -9.00
CA PRO A 19 -31.03 7.23 -8.59
C PRO A 19 -29.96 6.25 -8.15
N TRP A 20 -28.77 6.28 -8.76
CA TRP A 20 -27.65 5.43 -8.43
C TRP A 20 -27.03 5.84 -7.09
N ASP A 21 -26.70 7.11 -6.89
CA ASP A 21 -26.08 7.62 -5.66
C ASP A 21 -26.94 7.38 -4.42
N LYS A 22 -28.26 7.49 -4.55
CA LYS A 22 -29.22 7.25 -3.45
C LYS A 22 -29.22 5.82 -2.93
N GLN A 23 -28.85 4.84 -3.77
CA GLN A 23 -28.85 3.42 -3.42
C GLN A 23 -27.53 2.96 -2.77
N GLN A 24 -26.51 3.80 -2.80
CA GLN A 24 -25.18 3.40 -2.30
C GLN A 24 -25.15 3.28 -0.77
N SER A 25 -24.39 2.29 -0.32
CA SER A 25 -24.04 2.06 1.09
C SER A 25 -22.52 2.12 1.30
N PHE A 26 -22.05 2.01 2.52
CA PHE A 26 -20.62 1.91 2.80
C PHE A 26 -19.96 0.75 2.03
N GLU A 27 -20.64 -0.39 2.02
CA GLU A 27 -20.16 -1.63 1.42
C GLU A 27 -20.10 -1.52 -0.11
N SER A 28 -21.11 -0.88 -0.72
CA SER A 28 -21.22 -0.84 -2.20
C SER A 28 -20.21 0.10 -2.85
N ILE A 29 -19.64 1.07 -2.11
CA ILE A 29 -18.63 2.01 -2.63
C ILE A 29 -17.24 1.83 -1.99
N ALA A 30 -17.07 0.77 -1.18
CA ALA A 30 -15.77 0.47 -0.57
C ALA A 30 -14.70 0.16 -1.62
N ASP A 31 -15.07 -0.62 -2.65
CA ASP A 31 -14.16 -0.98 -3.74
C ASP A 31 -13.72 0.25 -4.53
N SER A 32 -14.63 1.19 -4.82
CA SER A 32 -14.29 2.45 -5.50
C SER A 32 -13.30 3.29 -4.69
N THR A 33 -13.41 3.30 -3.36
CA THR A 33 -12.42 4.00 -2.51
C THR A 33 -11.01 3.43 -2.65
N ILE A 34 -10.89 2.11 -2.84
CA ILE A 34 -9.60 1.43 -3.07
C ILE A 34 -9.09 1.75 -4.48
N GLU A 35 -9.98 1.72 -5.48
CA GLU A 35 -9.68 2.04 -6.88
C GLU A 35 -9.09 3.44 -7.01
N GLU A 36 -9.77 4.48 -6.51
CA GLU A 36 -9.29 5.86 -6.52
C GLU A 36 -7.92 6.02 -5.82
N ALA A 37 -7.70 5.28 -4.73
CA ALA A 37 -6.40 5.30 -4.06
C ALA A 37 -5.28 4.68 -4.93
N TYR A 38 -5.56 3.66 -5.72
CA TYR A 38 -4.61 3.08 -6.67
C TYR A 38 -4.37 4.01 -7.87
N GLU A 39 -5.39 4.70 -8.38
CA GLU A 39 -5.27 5.66 -9.48
C GLU A 39 -4.43 6.88 -9.07
N VAL A 40 -4.59 7.38 -7.84
CA VAL A 40 -3.67 8.38 -7.26
C VAL A 40 -2.22 7.89 -7.30
N VAL A 41 -1.96 6.63 -6.90
CA VAL A 41 -0.59 6.10 -6.90
C VAL A 41 -0.07 5.90 -8.32
N GLU A 42 -0.89 5.45 -9.26
CA GLU A 42 -0.53 5.30 -10.67
C GLU A 42 -0.17 6.64 -11.30
N ALA A 43 -0.96 7.69 -11.07
CA ALA A 43 -0.66 9.04 -11.53
C ALA A 43 0.67 9.58 -10.98
N ILE A 44 1.00 9.28 -9.73
CA ILE A 44 2.30 9.63 -9.11
C ILE A 44 3.44 8.88 -9.81
N GLU A 45 3.30 7.57 -10.04
CA GLU A 45 4.32 6.73 -10.66
C GLU A 45 4.62 7.17 -12.11
N ASN A 46 3.56 7.58 -12.83
CA ASN A 46 3.67 8.10 -14.20
C ASN A 46 4.07 9.58 -14.28
N GLN A 47 4.23 10.27 -13.15
CA GLN A 47 4.47 11.72 -13.06
C GLN A 47 3.43 12.56 -13.80
N ASP A 48 2.20 12.04 -13.91
CA ASP A 48 1.07 12.72 -14.54
C ASP A 48 0.31 13.56 -13.49
N TYR A 49 0.74 14.83 -13.36
CA TYR A 49 0.19 15.74 -12.36
C TYR A 49 -1.23 16.23 -12.68
N GLU A 50 -1.67 16.17 -13.95
CA GLU A 50 -3.06 16.49 -14.30
C GLU A 50 -4.00 15.35 -13.87
N SER A 51 -3.65 14.10 -14.16
CA SER A 51 -4.38 12.95 -13.64
C SER A 51 -4.32 12.93 -12.11
N LEU A 52 -3.15 13.13 -11.49
CA LEU A 52 -3.02 13.17 -10.03
C LEU A 52 -3.99 14.17 -9.37
N LYS A 53 -4.19 15.34 -9.96
CA LYS A 53 -5.15 16.33 -9.46
C LYS A 53 -6.59 15.80 -9.52
N ASN A 54 -6.95 15.08 -10.59
CA ASN A 54 -8.28 14.52 -10.78
C ASN A 54 -8.52 13.39 -9.77
N GLU A 55 -7.60 12.42 -9.70
CA GLU A 55 -7.72 11.26 -8.81
C GLU A 55 -7.74 11.64 -7.31
N LEU A 56 -6.98 12.69 -6.93
CA LEU A 56 -7.11 13.28 -5.59
C LEU A 56 -8.49 13.91 -5.35
N GLY A 57 -9.13 14.43 -6.40
CA GLY A 57 -10.50 14.94 -6.35
C GLY A 57 -11.50 13.81 -6.13
N ASP A 58 -11.32 12.69 -6.84
CA ASP A 58 -12.20 11.53 -6.78
C ASP A 58 -12.05 10.80 -5.43
N LEU A 59 -10.82 10.64 -4.94
CA LEU A 59 -10.58 10.13 -3.58
C LEU A 59 -11.21 11.05 -2.51
N LEU A 60 -11.13 12.37 -2.67
CA LEU A 60 -11.78 13.33 -1.77
C LEU A 60 -13.31 13.25 -1.86
N PHE A 61 -13.85 12.96 -3.04
CA PHE A 61 -15.27 12.69 -3.23
C PHE A 61 -15.69 11.43 -2.47
N GLN A 62 -14.93 10.33 -2.52
CA GLN A 62 -15.21 9.13 -1.73
C GLN A 62 -15.28 9.44 -0.23
N VAL A 63 -14.35 10.24 0.31
CA VAL A 63 -14.39 10.68 1.72
C VAL A 63 -15.68 11.46 2.02
N SER A 64 -16.06 12.40 1.15
CA SER A 64 -17.30 13.19 1.32
C SER A 64 -18.55 12.32 1.23
N PHE A 65 -18.56 11.34 0.33
CA PHE A 65 -19.68 10.46 0.09
C PHE A 65 -19.91 9.49 1.26
N HIS A 66 -18.86 8.85 1.76
CA HIS A 66 -18.93 8.04 2.97
C HIS A 66 -19.38 8.86 4.19
N SER A 67 -18.87 10.08 4.34
CA SER A 67 -19.27 10.94 5.45
C SER A 67 -20.75 11.32 5.38
N LEU A 68 -21.30 11.55 4.19
CA LEU A 68 -22.71 11.81 4.00
C LEU A 68 -23.58 10.60 4.35
N ILE A 69 -23.18 9.37 3.93
CA ILE A 69 -23.89 8.15 4.33
C ILE A 69 -23.88 7.99 5.86
N ALA A 70 -22.78 8.33 6.51
CA ALA A 70 -22.69 8.33 7.98
C ALA A 70 -23.61 9.35 8.62
N GLU A 71 -23.69 10.55 8.09
CA GLU A 71 -24.58 11.64 8.57
C GLU A 71 -26.05 11.25 8.41
N GLU A 72 -26.45 10.66 7.27
CA GLU A 72 -27.81 10.11 7.04
C GLU A 72 -28.19 9.04 8.07
N ARG A 73 -27.20 8.29 8.58
CA ARG A 73 -27.39 7.24 9.61
C ARG A 73 -27.22 7.78 11.05
N GLY A 74 -26.91 9.06 11.22
CA GLY A 74 -26.69 9.69 12.53
C GLY A 74 -25.43 9.20 13.25
N LEU A 75 -24.41 8.77 12.52
CA LEU A 75 -23.16 8.22 13.06
C LEU A 75 -22.11 9.31 13.30
N PHE A 76 -21.75 10.04 12.28
CA PHE A 76 -20.79 11.16 12.29
C PHE A 76 -20.95 12.01 11.02
N THR A 77 -20.37 13.21 11.05
CA THR A 77 -20.37 14.17 9.93
C THR A 77 -19.00 14.26 9.27
N LEU A 78 -18.93 14.95 8.12
CA LEU A 78 -17.66 15.27 7.48
C LEU A 78 -16.78 16.18 8.36
N ASP A 79 -17.39 17.08 9.14
CA ASP A 79 -16.65 17.96 10.05
C ASP A 79 -16.02 17.14 11.19
N ASP A 80 -16.69 16.10 11.70
CA ASP A 80 -16.12 15.17 12.69
C ASP A 80 -14.91 14.40 12.11
N VAL A 81 -14.96 14.00 10.84
CA VAL A 81 -13.81 13.36 10.15
C VAL A 81 -12.62 14.30 10.08
N VAL A 82 -12.86 15.56 9.70
CA VAL A 82 -11.81 16.61 9.64
C VAL A 82 -11.24 16.90 11.02
N GLU A 83 -12.08 17.01 12.05
CA GLU A 83 -11.64 17.24 13.42
C GLU A 83 -10.79 16.09 13.94
N SER A 84 -11.24 14.85 13.77
CA SER A 84 -10.52 13.64 14.17
C SER A 84 -9.12 13.57 13.57
N ILE A 85 -8.97 13.82 12.26
CA ILE A 85 -7.65 13.79 11.63
C ILE A 85 -6.78 14.97 12.08
N THR A 86 -7.36 16.15 12.26
CA THR A 86 -6.64 17.36 12.70
C THR A 86 -6.06 17.17 14.10
N GLU A 87 -6.84 16.69 15.05
CA GLU A 87 -6.39 16.38 16.41
C GLU A 87 -5.29 15.32 16.42
N LYS A 88 -5.47 14.27 15.61
CA LYS A 88 -4.47 13.21 15.45
C LYS A 88 -3.15 13.74 14.92
N LEU A 89 -3.17 14.62 13.91
CA LEU A 89 -1.97 15.24 13.35
C LEU A 89 -1.26 16.13 14.37
N ILE A 90 -1.97 16.97 15.10
CA ILE A 90 -1.41 17.83 16.13
C ILE A 90 -0.74 16.98 17.21
N ARG A 91 -1.44 15.96 17.72
CA ARG A 91 -0.92 15.07 18.77
C ARG A 91 0.31 14.28 18.35
N ARG A 92 0.37 13.86 17.10
CA ARG A 92 1.49 13.02 16.58
C ARG A 92 2.66 13.83 16.03
N HIS A 93 2.55 15.17 16.01
CA HIS A 93 3.64 16.06 15.58
C HIS A 93 4.00 17.08 16.66
N PRO A 94 4.36 16.63 17.89
CA PRO A 94 4.65 17.54 18.99
C PRO A 94 5.86 18.44 18.71
N HIS A 95 6.75 18.06 17.80
CA HIS A 95 7.88 18.87 17.35
C HIS A 95 7.46 20.06 16.46
N VAL A 96 6.25 20.04 15.89
CA VAL A 96 5.68 21.15 15.09
C VAL A 96 4.74 22.00 15.93
N PHE A 97 3.97 21.38 16.82
CA PHE A 97 2.88 22.01 17.56
C PHE A 97 3.18 22.22 19.05
N SER A 98 4.39 21.81 19.53
CA SER A 98 4.87 22.08 20.89
C SER A 98 6.41 22.23 20.91
N ASP A 99 7.01 22.31 22.10
CA ASP A 99 8.45 22.58 22.26
C ASP A 99 9.37 21.37 22.07
N LYS A 100 8.84 20.20 21.68
CA LYS A 100 9.65 18.99 21.48
C LYS A 100 10.51 19.15 20.24
N LYS A 101 11.81 18.81 20.33
CA LYS A 101 12.75 18.83 19.19
C LYS A 101 12.97 17.41 18.67
N ILE A 102 13.01 17.27 17.35
CA ILE A 102 13.37 16.06 16.63
C ILE A 102 14.48 16.44 15.64
N ASN A 103 15.50 15.60 15.51
CA ASN A 103 16.71 15.95 14.77
C ASN A 103 16.78 15.30 13.38
N SER A 104 16.01 14.23 13.13
CA SER A 104 16.01 13.53 11.83
C SER A 104 14.60 12.99 11.46
N SER A 105 14.42 12.61 10.20
CA SER A 105 13.21 11.96 9.71
C SER A 105 13.03 10.55 10.28
N GLU A 106 14.15 9.86 10.55
CA GLU A 106 14.17 8.55 11.18
C GLU A 106 13.66 8.64 12.62
N ASP A 107 14.21 9.58 13.42
CA ASP A 107 13.75 9.83 14.78
C ASP A 107 12.25 10.18 14.82
N GLN A 108 11.76 10.93 13.83
CA GLN A 108 10.35 11.24 13.69
C GLN A 108 9.51 9.99 13.47
N THR A 109 9.94 9.10 12.59
CA THR A 109 9.22 7.87 12.26
C THR A 109 9.13 6.97 13.49
N ASP A 110 10.24 6.78 14.20
CA ASP A 110 10.29 5.97 15.42
C ASP A 110 9.44 6.55 16.54
N GLU A 111 9.49 7.88 16.72
CA GLU A 111 8.66 8.57 17.71
C GLU A 111 7.16 8.45 17.39
N TRP A 112 6.81 8.56 16.13
CA TRP A 112 5.42 8.41 15.67
C TRP A 112 4.86 7.01 15.97
N GLU A 113 5.65 5.96 15.70
CA GLU A 113 5.23 4.59 16.04
C GLU A 113 5.11 4.39 17.57
N LYS A 114 6.02 4.96 18.37
CA LYS A 114 5.90 4.94 19.84
C LYS A 114 4.64 5.63 20.33
N ILE A 115 4.29 6.78 19.75
CA ILE A 115 3.06 7.51 20.08
C ILE A 115 1.83 6.64 19.76
N LYS A 116 1.75 6.02 18.57
CA LYS A 116 0.65 5.13 18.19
C LYS A 116 0.51 3.95 19.18
N VAL A 117 1.61 3.29 19.52
CA VAL A 117 1.61 2.19 20.50
C VAL A 117 1.10 2.68 21.86
N SER A 118 1.51 3.88 22.30
CA SER A 118 1.07 4.45 23.58
C SER A 118 -0.43 4.82 23.58
N GLU A 119 -0.95 5.33 22.45
CA GLU A 119 -2.37 5.61 22.25
C GLU A 119 -3.19 4.33 22.38
N GLN A 120 -2.80 3.29 21.63
CA GLN A 120 -3.47 2.00 21.63
C GLN A 120 -3.51 1.36 23.06
N ARG A 121 -2.40 1.44 23.79
CA ARG A 121 -2.35 0.94 25.19
C ARG A 121 -3.26 1.70 26.16
N LYS A 122 -3.51 2.99 25.88
CA LYS A 122 -4.43 3.81 26.72
C LYS A 122 -5.89 3.48 26.43
N GLU A 123 -6.22 3.26 25.16
CA GLU A 123 -7.59 2.97 24.73
C GLU A 123 -8.03 1.56 25.11
N ASN A 124 -7.11 0.56 25.04
CA ASN A 124 -7.46 -0.85 25.25
C ASN A 124 -6.34 -1.62 26.00
N LYS A 125 -6.41 -1.63 27.34
CA LYS A 125 -5.41 -2.29 28.20
C LYS A 125 -5.23 -3.81 28.00
N HIS A 126 -6.15 -4.47 27.31
CA HIS A 126 -6.19 -5.94 27.17
C HIS A 126 -6.05 -6.42 25.71
N MET A 127 -5.81 -5.53 24.74
CA MET A 127 -5.64 -5.92 23.34
C MET A 127 -4.16 -6.13 22.99
N SER A 128 -3.91 -7.05 22.06
CA SER A 128 -2.60 -7.22 21.45
C SER A 128 -2.19 -5.97 20.67
N LEU A 129 -0.90 -5.69 20.59
CA LEU A 129 -0.36 -4.66 19.71
C LEU A 129 -0.70 -4.87 18.23
N MET A 130 -1.09 -6.08 17.87
CA MET A 130 -1.38 -6.48 16.49
C MET A 130 -2.86 -6.34 16.12
N ASP A 131 -3.76 -6.10 17.09
CA ASP A 131 -5.21 -6.16 16.87
C ASP A 131 -5.77 -5.03 15.99
N ASP A 132 -5.05 -3.89 15.86
CA ASP A 132 -5.42 -2.80 14.96
C ASP A 132 -4.87 -2.95 13.52
N ILE A 133 -4.15 -4.06 13.24
CA ILE A 133 -3.70 -4.37 11.89
C ILE A 133 -4.83 -5.05 11.13
N GLY A 134 -5.57 -4.28 10.33
CA GLY A 134 -6.70 -4.79 9.55
C GLY A 134 -6.31 -6.02 8.73
N SER A 135 -7.19 -7.03 8.74
CA SER A 135 -7.00 -8.28 7.98
C SER A 135 -7.22 -8.14 6.47
N ASN A 136 -7.91 -7.08 6.06
CA ASN A 136 -8.30 -6.78 4.68
C ASN A 136 -7.25 -5.97 3.89
N GLN A 137 -6.06 -5.77 4.44
CA GLN A 137 -4.98 -5.10 3.73
C GLN A 137 -4.22 -6.08 2.83
N PRO A 138 -3.62 -5.63 1.69
CA PRO A 138 -2.68 -6.43 0.94
C PRO A 138 -1.60 -7.04 1.85
N ALA A 139 -1.26 -8.32 1.62
CA ALA A 139 -0.40 -9.08 2.52
C ALA A 139 0.97 -8.42 2.75
N ILE A 140 1.57 -7.84 1.71
CA ILE A 140 2.86 -7.13 1.78
C ILE A 140 2.75 -5.92 2.72
N ASN A 141 1.72 -5.07 2.54
CA ASN A 141 1.49 -3.91 3.39
C ASN A 141 1.20 -4.31 4.84
N ARG A 142 0.45 -5.40 5.03
CA ARG A 142 0.16 -5.96 6.36
C ARG A 142 1.43 -6.44 7.05
N SER A 143 2.27 -7.23 6.38
CA SER A 143 3.56 -7.70 6.89
C SER A 143 4.49 -6.54 7.28
N PHE A 144 4.54 -5.49 6.44
CA PHE A 144 5.32 -4.28 6.72
C PHE A 144 4.85 -3.58 8.01
N LYS A 145 3.53 -3.48 8.23
CA LYS A 145 2.97 -2.89 9.46
C LYS A 145 3.24 -3.76 10.69
N ILE A 146 3.13 -5.10 10.56
CA ILE A 146 3.48 -6.06 11.62
C ILE A 146 4.93 -5.83 12.05
N GLY A 147 5.88 -5.81 11.11
CA GLY A 147 7.30 -5.57 11.39
C GLY A 147 7.56 -4.23 12.07
N LYS A 148 6.91 -3.13 11.64
CA LYS A 148 7.02 -1.83 12.30
C LYS A 148 6.55 -1.86 13.76
N LYS A 149 5.45 -2.54 14.06
CA LYS A 149 4.94 -2.67 15.42
C LYS A 149 5.84 -3.52 16.31
N ALA A 150 6.36 -4.62 15.78
CA ALA A 150 7.34 -5.45 16.47
C ALA A 150 8.59 -4.65 16.85
N ARG A 151 9.13 -3.86 15.90
CA ARG A 151 10.26 -2.94 16.13
C ARG A 151 9.97 -1.92 17.24
N ALA A 152 8.78 -1.35 17.31
CA ALA A 152 8.42 -0.32 18.29
C ALA A 152 8.48 -0.81 19.74
N VAL A 153 8.46 -2.13 19.98
CA VAL A 153 8.65 -2.76 21.29
C VAL A 153 10.02 -3.44 21.45
N GLY A 154 10.93 -3.22 20.50
CA GLY A 154 12.30 -3.74 20.54
C GLY A 154 12.45 -5.15 19.96
N PHE A 155 11.41 -5.73 19.34
CA PHE A 155 11.49 -7.02 18.67
C PHE A 155 11.85 -6.84 17.20
N ASP A 156 13.14 -6.70 16.93
CA ASP A 156 13.71 -6.51 15.59
C ASP A 156 15.19 -6.89 15.58
N TRP A 157 15.76 -7.15 14.42
CA TRP A 157 17.20 -7.28 14.24
C TRP A 157 17.88 -5.92 14.46
N SER A 158 19.04 -5.95 15.12
CA SER A 158 19.84 -4.73 15.35
C SER A 158 20.48 -4.19 14.07
N GLU A 159 20.78 -5.08 13.11
CA GLU A 159 21.51 -4.77 11.89
C GLU A 159 20.93 -5.55 10.68
N THR A 160 21.09 -4.99 9.50
CA THR A 160 20.64 -5.57 8.22
C THR A 160 21.24 -6.95 7.97
N ASP A 161 22.48 -7.20 8.40
CA ASP A 161 23.14 -8.51 8.26
C ASP A 161 22.38 -9.65 8.94
N GLY A 162 21.73 -9.38 10.07
CA GLY A 162 20.88 -10.36 10.75
C GLY A 162 19.67 -10.75 9.89
N VAL A 163 19.07 -9.79 9.22
CA VAL A 163 17.94 -10.04 8.31
C VAL A 163 18.39 -10.81 7.07
N PHE A 164 19.55 -10.49 6.49
CA PHE A 164 20.09 -11.27 5.36
C PHE A 164 20.34 -12.73 5.73
N LYS A 165 20.90 -13.01 6.92
CA LYS A 165 21.09 -14.39 7.38
C LYS A 165 19.75 -15.12 7.45
N LYS A 166 18.69 -14.46 7.96
CA LYS A 166 17.36 -15.07 8.00
C LYS A 166 16.77 -15.30 6.59
N VAL A 167 17.00 -14.39 5.63
CA VAL A 167 16.60 -14.63 4.22
C VAL A 167 17.23 -15.91 3.67
N PHE A 168 18.53 -16.15 3.91
CA PHE A 168 19.19 -17.36 3.46
C PHE A 168 18.69 -18.62 4.18
N GLU A 169 18.39 -18.50 5.49
CA GLU A 169 17.77 -19.58 6.28
C GLU A 169 16.43 -19.97 5.68
N GLU A 170 15.50 -19.01 5.43
CA GLU A 170 14.20 -19.28 4.80
C GLU A 170 14.32 -19.91 3.39
N VAL A 171 15.32 -19.47 2.61
CA VAL A 171 15.60 -20.09 1.31
C VAL A 171 16.02 -21.54 1.44
N ASP A 172 16.82 -21.89 2.45
CA ASP A 172 17.28 -23.27 2.65
C ASP A 172 16.17 -24.15 3.25
N GLU A 173 15.30 -23.60 4.12
CA GLU A 173 14.09 -24.27 4.64
C GLU A 173 13.09 -24.53 3.52
N LEU A 174 12.85 -23.55 2.63
CA LEU A 174 12.01 -23.74 1.44
C LEU A 174 12.56 -24.82 0.50
N LYS A 175 13.88 -24.89 0.30
CA LYS A 175 14.47 -25.99 -0.50
C LYS A 175 14.22 -27.36 0.12
N ALA A 176 14.41 -27.48 1.45
CA ALA A 176 14.16 -28.73 2.15
C ALA A 176 12.68 -29.15 2.06
N ALA A 177 11.75 -28.18 2.20
CA ALA A 177 10.32 -28.41 2.00
C ALA A 177 9.98 -28.90 0.58
N ILE A 178 10.62 -28.33 -0.44
CA ILE A 178 10.46 -28.78 -1.84
C ILE A 178 10.98 -30.21 -2.01
N GLU A 179 12.13 -30.55 -1.44
CA GLU A 179 12.71 -31.92 -1.50
C GLU A 179 11.81 -32.94 -0.78
N SER A 180 11.14 -32.55 0.31
CA SER A 180 10.18 -33.40 1.02
C SER A 180 8.85 -33.58 0.28
N ASN A 181 8.58 -32.75 -0.75
CA ASN A 181 7.35 -32.71 -1.53
C ASN A 181 6.10 -32.50 -0.65
N ASN A 182 6.25 -31.77 0.47
CA ASN A 182 5.18 -31.42 1.39
C ASN A 182 4.63 -30.01 1.04
N LYS A 183 3.42 -29.97 0.45
CA LYS A 183 2.83 -28.71 -0.01
C LYS A 183 2.56 -27.71 1.11
N ASP A 184 2.15 -28.16 2.27
CA ASP A 184 1.84 -27.29 3.41
C ASP A 184 3.13 -26.64 3.96
N GLU A 185 4.23 -27.40 4.03
CA GLU A 185 5.54 -26.86 4.39
C GLU A 185 6.05 -25.87 3.34
N ILE A 186 5.93 -26.20 2.03
CA ILE A 186 6.32 -25.27 0.95
C ILE A 186 5.56 -23.96 1.05
N GLU A 187 4.24 -23.98 1.34
CA GLU A 187 3.44 -22.77 1.50
C GLU A 187 3.89 -21.96 2.71
N ASN A 188 4.18 -22.61 3.84
CA ASN A 188 4.66 -21.96 5.05
C ASN A 188 6.01 -21.28 4.82
N GLU A 189 7.01 -22.02 4.33
CA GLU A 189 8.37 -21.49 4.13
C GLU A 189 8.40 -20.37 3.08
N LEU A 190 7.57 -20.49 2.03
CA LEU A 190 7.41 -19.41 1.06
C LEU A 190 6.79 -18.15 1.71
N GLY A 191 5.83 -18.32 2.61
CA GLY A 191 5.25 -17.25 3.41
C GLY A 191 6.28 -16.55 4.30
N ASP A 192 7.11 -17.33 4.99
CA ASP A 192 8.17 -16.84 5.88
C ASP A 192 9.27 -16.11 5.09
N LEU A 193 9.63 -16.61 3.92
CA LEU A 193 10.54 -15.93 3.00
C LEU A 193 9.98 -14.55 2.56
N PHE A 194 8.70 -14.45 2.17
CA PHE A 194 8.07 -13.18 1.84
C PHE A 194 8.07 -12.22 3.03
N PHE A 195 7.72 -12.68 4.22
CA PHE A 195 7.73 -11.87 5.44
C PHE A 195 9.14 -11.34 5.76
N THR A 196 10.15 -12.19 5.61
CA THR A 196 11.55 -11.82 5.84
C THR A 196 12.07 -10.82 4.80
N LEU A 197 11.67 -10.95 3.51
CA LEU A 197 11.98 -9.96 2.48
C LEU A 197 11.31 -8.61 2.75
N VAL A 198 10.08 -8.59 3.26
CA VAL A 198 9.42 -7.36 3.72
C VAL A 198 10.16 -6.75 4.92
N SER A 199 10.66 -7.56 5.85
CA SER A 199 11.50 -7.08 6.95
C SER A 199 12.81 -6.48 6.46
N LEU A 200 13.47 -7.12 5.48
CA LEU A 200 14.66 -6.59 4.83
C LEU A 200 14.38 -5.22 4.18
N SER A 201 13.28 -5.08 3.44
CA SER A 201 12.92 -3.82 2.81
C SER A 201 12.77 -2.68 3.83
N ARG A 202 12.22 -2.98 5.00
CA ARG A 202 12.09 -2.04 6.11
C ARG A 202 13.45 -1.59 6.67
N HIS A 203 14.41 -2.52 6.83
CA HIS A 203 15.78 -2.21 7.24
C HIS A 203 16.55 -1.35 6.23
N LEU A 204 16.19 -1.50 4.95
CA LEU A 204 16.75 -0.70 3.86
C LEU A 204 15.99 0.63 3.63
N ASN A 205 14.99 0.96 4.46
CA ASN A 205 14.09 2.11 4.29
C ASN A 205 13.38 2.14 2.93
N VAL A 206 13.06 0.97 2.38
CA VAL A 206 12.32 0.81 1.12
C VAL A 206 10.89 0.35 1.42
N ASN A 207 9.90 0.97 0.80
CA ASN A 207 8.53 0.47 0.86
C ASN A 207 8.41 -0.76 -0.04
N PRO A 208 8.05 -1.96 0.49
CA PRO A 208 8.02 -3.20 -0.30
C PRO A 208 6.90 -3.22 -1.35
N GLU A 209 5.76 -2.61 -1.08
CA GLU A 209 4.66 -2.48 -2.04
C GLU A 209 5.08 -1.65 -3.25
N ASN A 210 5.67 -0.46 -3.00
CA ASN A 210 6.17 0.40 -4.07
C ASN A 210 7.29 -0.27 -4.87
N ALA A 211 8.19 -0.99 -4.20
CA ALA A 211 9.26 -1.73 -4.87
C ALA A 211 8.72 -2.81 -5.81
N LEU A 212 7.70 -3.57 -5.36
CA LEU A 212 7.08 -4.61 -6.18
C LEU A 212 6.23 -4.02 -7.31
N ARG A 213 5.48 -2.95 -7.06
CA ARG A 213 4.76 -2.22 -8.12
C ARG A 213 5.70 -1.71 -9.20
N GLY A 214 6.81 -1.07 -8.82
CA GLY A 214 7.84 -0.63 -9.76
C GLY A 214 8.45 -1.78 -10.56
N ALA A 215 8.64 -2.95 -9.95
CA ALA A 215 9.09 -4.15 -10.66
C ALA A 215 8.04 -4.65 -11.67
N ASN A 216 6.75 -4.65 -11.29
CA ASN A 216 5.64 -5.02 -12.17
C ASN A 216 5.54 -4.07 -13.38
N SER A 217 5.55 -2.76 -13.15
CA SER A 217 5.49 -1.74 -14.21
C SER A 217 6.66 -1.88 -15.18
N LYS A 218 7.87 -2.09 -14.66
CA LYS A 218 9.07 -2.34 -15.46
C LYS A 218 8.96 -3.63 -16.27
N PHE A 219 8.41 -4.70 -15.69
CA PHE A 219 8.19 -5.95 -16.42
C PHE A 219 7.19 -5.74 -17.57
N ILE A 220 6.06 -5.09 -17.32
CA ILE A 220 5.02 -4.80 -18.31
C ILE A 220 5.59 -3.92 -19.46
N LYS A 221 6.33 -2.85 -19.13
CA LYS A 221 6.99 -2.00 -20.12
C LYS A 221 7.88 -2.81 -21.04
N ARG A 222 8.74 -3.65 -20.49
CA ARG A 222 9.67 -4.50 -21.26
C ARG A 222 8.95 -5.55 -22.08
N PHE A 223 7.89 -6.14 -21.54
CA PHE A 223 7.09 -7.11 -22.28
C PHE A 223 6.39 -6.47 -23.49
N ARG A 224 5.83 -5.26 -23.33
CA ARG A 224 5.28 -4.49 -24.45
C ARG A 224 6.35 -4.16 -25.51
N THR A 225 7.57 -3.87 -25.10
CA THR A 225 8.71 -3.68 -26.00
C THR A 225 9.03 -4.97 -26.76
N MET A 226 9.02 -6.14 -26.12
CA MET A 226 9.19 -7.43 -26.79
C MET A 226 8.10 -7.66 -27.84
N GLU A 227 6.82 -7.43 -27.52
CA GLU A 227 5.71 -7.53 -28.46
C GLU A 227 5.91 -6.63 -29.67
N HIS A 228 6.35 -5.38 -29.44
CA HIS A 228 6.65 -4.46 -30.51
C HIS A 228 7.79 -4.96 -31.43
N ILE A 229 8.90 -5.41 -30.85
CA ILE A 229 10.05 -5.95 -31.59
C ILE A 229 9.63 -7.21 -32.37
N ALA A 230 8.89 -8.14 -31.76
CA ALA A 230 8.39 -9.33 -32.44
C ALA A 230 7.53 -8.95 -33.67
N LYS A 231 6.62 -7.99 -33.50
CA LYS A 231 5.77 -7.48 -34.58
C LYS A 231 6.58 -6.86 -35.73
N THR A 232 7.66 -6.13 -35.42
CA THR A 232 8.56 -5.60 -36.49
C THR A 232 9.27 -6.70 -37.26
N LYS A 233 9.52 -7.84 -36.62
CA LYS A 233 10.11 -9.05 -37.24
C LYS A 233 9.06 -9.96 -37.91
N SER A 234 7.79 -9.51 -37.98
CA SER A 234 6.64 -10.28 -38.52
C SER A 234 6.46 -11.63 -37.83
N LYS A 235 6.75 -11.71 -36.52
CA LYS A 235 6.58 -12.89 -35.67
C LYS A 235 5.64 -12.57 -34.52
N SER A 236 4.97 -13.59 -34.01
CA SER A 236 4.22 -13.54 -32.74
C SER A 236 5.04 -14.18 -31.63
N LEU A 237 4.87 -13.73 -30.36
CA LEU A 237 5.64 -14.28 -29.23
C LEU A 237 5.33 -15.74 -28.97
N ASP A 238 4.12 -16.21 -29.24
CA ASP A 238 3.67 -17.60 -29.10
C ASP A 238 4.27 -18.56 -30.15
N GLU A 239 4.84 -18.00 -31.25
CA GLU A 239 5.55 -18.76 -32.28
C GLU A 239 7.06 -18.88 -32.02
N MET A 240 7.56 -18.26 -30.93
CA MET A 240 8.97 -18.20 -30.59
C MET A 240 9.35 -19.26 -29.56
N ASN A 241 10.55 -19.81 -29.69
CA ASN A 241 11.13 -20.67 -28.67
C ASN A 241 11.72 -19.86 -27.50
N SER A 242 12.10 -20.56 -26.44
CA SER A 242 12.61 -19.91 -25.20
C SER A 242 13.87 -19.07 -25.43
N ASP A 243 14.77 -19.46 -26.34
CA ASP A 243 16.00 -18.71 -26.62
C ASP A 243 15.71 -17.43 -27.39
N GLU A 244 14.74 -17.48 -28.33
CA GLU A 244 14.28 -16.30 -29.06
C GLU A 244 13.57 -15.31 -28.12
N LEU A 245 12.72 -15.79 -27.21
CA LEU A 245 12.06 -14.96 -26.19
C LEU A 245 13.07 -14.31 -25.24
N GLU A 246 14.07 -15.06 -24.77
CA GLU A 246 15.14 -14.52 -23.92
C GLU A 246 15.96 -13.45 -24.66
N SER A 247 16.28 -13.69 -25.95
CA SER A 247 16.98 -12.71 -26.77
C SER A 247 16.18 -11.39 -26.88
N LEU A 248 14.87 -11.47 -27.12
CA LEU A 248 13.99 -10.30 -27.14
C LEU A 248 13.92 -9.58 -25.78
N TRP A 249 13.87 -10.35 -24.70
CA TRP A 249 13.89 -9.81 -23.35
C TRP A 249 15.17 -9.03 -23.07
N GLN A 250 16.33 -9.55 -23.48
CA GLN A 250 17.60 -8.84 -23.35
C GLN A 250 17.67 -7.59 -24.22
N GLU A 251 17.06 -7.60 -25.43
CA GLU A 251 16.93 -6.42 -26.31
C GLU A 251 16.06 -5.35 -25.65
N ALA A 252 14.90 -5.72 -25.11
CA ALA A 252 13.99 -4.83 -24.38
C ALA A 252 14.65 -4.23 -23.11
N LYS A 253 15.47 -5.01 -22.39
CA LYS A 253 16.24 -4.51 -21.23
C LYS A 253 17.28 -3.47 -21.61
N LYS A 254 17.88 -3.54 -22.78
CA LYS A 254 18.85 -2.54 -23.26
C LYS A 254 18.13 -1.23 -23.62
N SER A 255 17.03 -1.32 -24.37
CA SER A 255 16.21 -0.16 -24.71
C SER A 255 15.72 0.62 -23.48
N ASP A 256 15.36 -0.10 -22.41
CA ASP A 256 14.87 0.51 -21.15
C ASP A 256 15.99 1.20 -20.31
N ARG A 257 17.26 1.05 -20.67
CA ARG A 257 18.39 1.72 -20.02
C ARG A 257 18.85 2.96 -20.75
N ASP A 258 18.50 3.09 -22.02
CA ASP A 258 18.91 4.18 -22.89
C ASP A 258 17.87 5.33 -22.91
N ASP A 259 16.66 5.10 -22.33
CA ASP A 259 15.60 6.07 -22.00
C ASP A 259 15.73 6.59 -20.55
#